data_3d77bdc06ef85250ce9e301d9411305d
#
_entry.id   3d77bdc06ef85250ce9e301d9411305d
#
_cell.length_a   1.000
_cell.length_b   1.000
_cell.length_c   1.000
_cell.angle_alpha   90.00
_cell.angle_beta   90.00
_cell.angle_gamma   90.00
#
_symmetry.space_group_name_H-M   'P 1'
#
loop_
_entity.id
_entity.type
_entity.pdbx_description
1 polymer ?
#
loop_
_entity_poly.entity_id
_entity_poly.type
_entity_poly.pdbx_seq_one_letter_code
_entity_poly.pdbx_strand_id
1 'polypeptide(L)'
;SYYSDVIEQHLIVEIGAKSASFFDALATLHQLRTDAQSCLERTHSVSRKLHAVDAYVRDGLEIARLQAERRDLEAQQDLLTQVQKLLERRDLVRLSVQHDEFENAVTLLEDLYRVLDDASLPLHQLECLKGIRPQLEAEQGKMSECLQGDLGGILERALWADDMDVGCVQATSALNSVLSPPQPMNIALPAELLPVWSLLERCGGLPAALQSYTQRIDDLLIRGVRRLIEPHDFAVCAAPGSET
;
A
#
# COMPACT_ATOMS: atom_id res chain seq x y z
N SER A 1 -32.60 28.92 -115.43
CA SER A 1 -33.83 28.16 -115.65
C SER A 1 -34.62 28.11 -114.31
N TYR A 2 -35.93 28.45 -114.39
CA TYR A 2 -36.82 28.62 -113.24
C TYR A 2 -36.75 27.48 -112.23
N TYR A 3 -36.62 26.21 -112.66
CA TYR A 3 -36.47 25.09 -111.75
C TYR A 3 -35.11 25.04 -111.01
N SER A 4 -34.06 25.53 -111.62
CA SER A 4 -32.74 25.57 -111.04
C SER A 4 -32.71 26.60 -109.89
N ASP A 5 -33.33 27.76 -110.09
CA ASP A 5 -33.38 28.82 -109.13
C ASP A 5 -34.22 28.45 -107.87
N VAL A 6 -35.32 27.71 -108.06
CA VAL A 6 -36.16 27.18 -106.95
C VAL A 6 -35.42 26.10 -106.19
N ILE A 7 -34.66 25.24 -106.84
CA ILE A 7 -33.85 24.23 -106.13
C ILE A 7 -32.72 24.86 -105.36
N GLU A 8 -32.05 25.87 -105.95
CA GLU A 8 -31.00 26.59 -105.24
C GLU A 8 -31.53 27.34 -104.00
N GLN A 9 -32.69 28.02 -104.12
CA GLN A 9 -33.30 28.65 -102.95
C GLN A 9 -33.70 27.66 -101.82
N HIS A 10 -34.26 26.53 -102.21
CA HIS A 10 -34.65 25.49 -101.28
C HIS A 10 -33.42 24.90 -100.58
N LEU A 11 -32.37 24.69 -101.36
CA LEU A 11 -31.09 24.18 -100.85
C LEU A 11 -30.42 25.16 -99.90
N ILE A 12 -30.46 26.47 -100.21
CA ILE A 12 -29.92 27.51 -99.31
C ILE A 12 -30.70 27.58 -98.01
N VAL A 13 -32.02 27.48 -98.01
CA VAL A 13 -32.86 27.48 -96.82
C VAL A 13 -32.59 26.20 -95.97
N GLU A 14 -32.54 25.03 -96.61
CA GLU A 14 -32.23 23.76 -95.91
C GLU A 14 -30.81 23.73 -95.27
N ILE A 15 -29.82 24.21 -96.07
CA ILE A 15 -28.44 24.39 -95.56
C ILE A 15 -28.41 25.34 -94.44
N GLY A 16 -29.12 26.48 -94.47
CA GLY A 16 -29.20 27.46 -93.40
C GLY A 16 -29.81 26.87 -92.14
N ALA A 17 -30.94 26.16 -92.27
CA ALA A 17 -31.58 25.52 -91.11
C ALA A 17 -30.69 24.43 -90.47
N LYS A 18 -30.10 23.56 -91.28
CA LYS A 18 -29.19 22.51 -90.79
C LYS A 18 -27.89 23.05 -90.25
N SER A 19 -27.34 24.14 -90.76
CA SER A 19 -26.15 24.76 -90.27
C SER A 19 -26.39 25.42 -88.89
N ALA A 20 -27.54 26.03 -88.65
CA ALA A 20 -27.89 26.59 -87.33
C ALA A 20 -27.96 25.46 -86.26
N SER A 21 -28.67 24.32 -86.59
CA SER A 21 -28.72 23.19 -85.68
C SER A 21 -27.34 22.53 -85.43
N PHE A 22 -26.47 22.55 -86.44
CA PHE A 22 -25.10 22.03 -86.31
C PHE A 22 -24.26 22.96 -85.39
N PHE A 23 -24.39 24.26 -85.53
CA PHE A 23 -23.67 25.19 -84.65
C PHE A 23 -24.18 25.17 -83.21
N ASP A 24 -25.47 24.99 -82.97
CA ASP A 24 -26.05 24.79 -81.65
C ASP A 24 -25.56 23.48 -81.01
N ALA A 25 -25.51 22.37 -81.83
CA ALA A 25 -24.95 21.11 -81.35
C ALA A 25 -23.45 21.24 -81.01
N LEU A 26 -22.69 22.01 -81.82
CA LEU A 26 -21.28 22.21 -81.62
C LEU A 26 -21.02 23.11 -80.35
N ALA A 27 -21.88 24.12 -80.14
CA ALA A 27 -21.85 24.94 -78.90
C ALA A 27 -22.18 24.12 -77.66
N THR A 28 -23.21 23.23 -77.75
CA THR A 28 -23.56 22.30 -76.68
C THR A 28 -22.43 21.33 -76.37
N LEU A 29 -21.77 20.78 -77.37
CA LEU A 29 -20.58 19.93 -77.20
C LEU A 29 -19.43 20.68 -76.53
N HIS A 30 -19.20 21.93 -76.92
CA HIS A 30 -18.17 22.75 -76.31
C HIS A 30 -18.48 23.05 -74.82
N GLN A 31 -19.74 23.37 -74.53
CA GLN A 31 -20.21 23.55 -73.17
C GLN A 31 -20.05 22.25 -72.35
N LEU A 32 -20.48 21.11 -72.88
CA LEU A 32 -20.36 19.81 -72.24
C LEU A 32 -18.90 19.46 -71.93
N ARG A 33 -17.99 19.76 -72.87
CA ARG A 33 -16.56 19.54 -72.68
C ARG A 33 -16.02 20.44 -71.56
N THR A 34 -16.42 21.71 -71.48
CA THR A 34 -16.01 22.62 -70.46
C THR A 34 -16.53 22.22 -69.09
N ASP A 35 -17.79 21.79 -69.02
CA ASP A 35 -18.42 21.29 -67.79
C ASP A 35 -17.76 19.99 -67.34
N ALA A 36 -17.42 19.09 -68.25
CA ALA A 36 -16.70 17.86 -67.93
C ALA A 36 -15.30 18.15 -67.39
N GLN A 37 -14.57 19.10 -67.99
CA GLN A 37 -13.28 19.53 -67.47
C GLN A 37 -13.39 20.12 -66.03
N SER A 38 -14.35 21.02 -65.84
CA SER A 38 -14.62 21.62 -64.54
C SER A 38 -14.98 20.56 -63.47
N CYS A 39 -15.79 19.58 -63.86
CA CYS A 39 -16.14 18.46 -62.99
C CYS A 39 -14.92 17.61 -62.62
N LEU A 40 -14.02 17.33 -63.55
CA LEU A 40 -12.77 16.62 -63.31
C LEU A 40 -11.85 17.41 -62.34
N GLU A 41 -11.70 18.69 -62.57
CA GLU A 41 -10.89 19.55 -61.66
C GLU A 41 -11.45 19.59 -60.26
N ARG A 42 -12.79 19.71 -60.13
CA ARG A 42 -13.46 19.62 -58.82
C ARG A 42 -13.25 18.29 -58.16
N THR A 43 -13.39 17.17 -58.90
CA THR A 43 -13.18 15.81 -58.38
C THR A 43 -11.74 15.63 -57.91
N HIS A 44 -10.76 16.07 -58.68
CA HIS A 44 -9.35 16.03 -58.24
C HIS A 44 -9.07 16.91 -57.01
N SER A 45 -9.72 18.09 -56.93
CA SER A 45 -9.59 18.95 -55.75
C SER A 45 -10.19 18.27 -54.50
N VAL A 46 -11.39 17.65 -54.60
CA VAL A 46 -12.02 16.91 -53.52
C VAL A 46 -11.17 15.71 -53.11
N SER A 47 -10.66 14.96 -54.09
CA SER A 47 -9.79 13.79 -53.81
C SER A 47 -8.54 14.20 -53.02
N ARG A 48 -7.86 15.31 -53.44
CA ARG A 48 -6.71 15.82 -52.69
C ARG A 48 -7.05 16.26 -51.27
N LYS A 49 -8.21 16.90 -51.10
CA LYS A 49 -8.68 17.31 -49.75
C LYS A 49 -9.00 16.08 -48.89
N LEU A 50 -9.62 15.04 -49.45
CA LEU A 50 -9.89 13.79 -48.75
C LEU A 50 -8.59 13.12 -48.28
N HIS A 51 -7.60 13.02 -49.15
CA HIS A 51 -6.30 12.44 -48.76
C HIS A 51 -5.61 13.26 -47.65
N ALA A 52 -5.73 14.61 -47.68
CA ALA A 52 -5.21 15.43 -46.61
C ALA A 52 -5.96 15.18 -45.29
N VAL A 53 -7.30 15.06 -45.35
CA VAL A 53 -8.12 14.74 -44.15
C VAL A 53 -7.76 13.37 -43.60
N ASP A 54 -7.58 12.35 -44.45
CA ASP A 54 -7.17 11.00 -44.04
C ASP A 54 -5.79 11.03 -43.34
N ALA A 55 -4.85 11.83 -43.81
CA ALA A 55 -3.58 12.03 -43.16
C ALA A 55 -3.75 12.66 -41.77
N TYR A 56 -4.52 13.75 -41.65
CA TYR A 56 -4.80 14.39 -40.36
C TYR A 56 -5.52 13.46 -39.37
N VAL A 57 -6.48 12.66 -39.85
CA VAL A 57 -7.16 11.69 -38.98
C VAL A 57 -6.20 10.61 -38.51
N ARG A 58 -5.34 10.10 -39.38
CA ARG A 58 -4.33 9.09 -39.02
C ARG A 58 -3.36 9.65 -37.98
N ASP A 59 -2.79 10.83 -38.23
CA ASP A 59 -1.86 11.49 -37.32
C ASP A 59 -2.54 11.82 -35.97
N GLY A 60 -3.80 12.29 -36.01
CA GLY A 60 -4.58 12.55 -34.81
C GLY A 60 -4.86 11.31 -33.97
N LEU A 61 -5.17 10.18 -34.61
CA LEU A 61 -5.36 8.91 -33.93
C LEU A 61 -4.05 8.36 -33.35
N GLU A 62 -2.93 8.56 -34.04
CA GLU A 62 -1.62 8.18 -33.53
C GLU A 62 -1.23 9.02 -32.31
N ILE A 63 -1.45 10.33 -32.34
CA ILE A 63 -1.25 11.21 -31.17
C ILE A 63 -2.13 10.77 -29.99
N ALA A 64 -3.41 10.48 -30.22
CA ALA A 64 -4.31 10.01 -29.18
C ALA A 64 -3.84 8.68 -28.56
N ARG A 65 -3.36 7.74 -29.39
CA ARG A 65 -2.77 6.47 -28.95
C ARG A 65 -1.53 6.70 -28.09
N LEU A 66 -0.59 7.51 -28.57
CA LEU A 66 0.63 7.83 -27.81
C LEU A 66 0.35 8.55 -26.49
N GLN A 67 -0.68 9.39 -26.46
CA GLN A 67 -1.12 10.03 -25.21
C GLN A 67 -1.72 9.04 -24.22
N ALA A 68 -2.46 8.04 -24.69
CA ALA A 68 -2.99 6.97 -23.85
C ALA A 68 -1.84 6.12 -23.30
N GLU A 69 -0.92 5.68 -24.15
CA GLU A 69 0.26 4.90 -23.75
C GLU A 69 1.14 5.66 -22.74
N ARG A 70 1.34 6.95 -22.95
CA ARG A 70 2.06 7.80 -22.01
C ARG A 70 1.37 7.83 -20.63
N ARG A 71 0.04 7.98 -20.57
CA ARG A 71 -0.69 7.98 -19.29
C ARG A 71 -0.57 6.64 -18.58
N ASP A 72 -0.63 5.55 -19.33
CA ASP A 72 -0.47 4.20 -18.77
C ASP A 72 0.94 4.00 -18.19
N LEU A 73 1.97 4.48 -18.89
CA LEU A 73 3.35 4.43 -18.40
C LEU A 73 3.56 5.33 -17.17
N GLU A 74 3.00 6.53 -17.14
CA GLU A 74 3.03 7.42 -15.99
C GLU A 74 2.36 6.76 -14.76
N ALA A 75 1.19 6.12 -14.95
CA ALA A 75 0.51 5.39 -13.88
C ALA A 75 1.33 4.19 -13.36
N GLN A 76 2.00 3.45 -14.26
CA GLN A 76 2.91 2.37 -13.88
C GLN A 76 4.13 2.89 -13.11
N GLN A 77 4.70 3.99 -13.53
CA GLN A 77 5.83 4.63 -12.84
C GLN A 77 5.45 5.06 -11.42
N ASP A 78 4.28 5.67 -11.26
CA ASP A 78 3.77 6.07 -9.94
C ASP A 78 3.57 4.86 -9.03
N LEU A 79 3.00 3.77 -9.56
CA LEU A 79 2.82 2.52 -8.81
C LEU A 79 4.16 1.92 -8.37
N LEU A 80 5.15 1.85 -9.27
CA LEU A 80 6.49 1.34 -8.95
C LEU A 80 7.18 2.20 -7.89
N THR A 81 7.02 3.51 -7.97
CA THR A 81 7.57 4.44 -6.96
C THR A 81 6.95 4.20 -5.58
N GLN A 82 5.65 3.91 -5.52
CA GLN A 82 4.99 3.56 -4.26
C GLN A 82 5.48 2.23 -3.70
N VAL A 83 5.62 1.21 -4.55
CA VAL A 83 6.18 -0.09 -4.16
C VAL A 83 7.59 0.08 -3.60
N GLN A 84 8.44 0.86 -4.26
CA GLN A 84 9.79 1.14 -3.78
C GLN A 84 9.77 1.79 -2.39
N LYS A 85 8.95 2.81 -2.18
CA LYS A 85 8.79 3.47 -0.87
C LYS A 85 8.31 2.50 0.22
N LEU A 86 7.43 1.55 -0.11
CA LEU A 86 6.98 0.52 0.83
C LEU A 86 8.12 -0.41 1.22
N LEU A 87 8.94 -0.83 0.26
CA LEU A 87 10.10 -1.69 0.53
C LEU A 87 11.15 -0.95 1.38
N GLU A 88 11.44 0.30 1.08
CA GLU A 88 12.35 1.14 1.87
C GLU A 88 11.85 1.30 3.31
N ARG A 89 10.55 1.56 3.50
CA ARG A 89 9.94 1.67 4.85
C ARG A 89 9.99 0.34 5.60
N ARG A 90 9.75 -0.80 4.94
CA ARG A 90 9.91 -2.13 5.55
C ARG A 90 11.34 -2.32 6.06
N ASP A 91 12.34 -1.96 5.26
CA ASP A 91 13.74 -2.09 5.66
C ASP A 91 14.10 -1.16 6.82
N LEU A 92 13.50 0.05 6.86
CA LEU A 92 13.62 0.96 8.01
C LEU A 92 13.00 0.36 9.28
N VAL A 93 11.82 -0.25 9.22
CA VAL A 93 11.22 -0.96 10.36
C VAL A 93 12.18 -2.00 10.91
N ARG A 94 12.74 -2.84 10.02
CA ARG A 94 13.70 -3.87 10.42
C ARG A 94 14.94 -3.28 11.10
N LEU A 95 15.46 -2.18 10.58
CA LEU A 95 16.61 -1.49 11.18
C LEU A 95 16.25 -0.88 12.55
N SER A 96 15.10 -0.21 12.67
CA SER A 96 14.65 0.35 13.93
C SER A 96 14.46 -0.72 15.02
N VAL A 97 13.91 -1.89 14.64
CA VAL A 97 13.80 -3.04 15.58
C VAL A 97 15.18 -3.56 15.99
N GLN A 98 16.16 -3.61 15.08
CA GLN A 98 17.53 -4.05 15.37
C GLN A 98 18.29 -3.08 16.28
N HIS A 99 17.93 -1.80 16.27
CA HIS A 99 18.54 -0.76 17.11
C HIS A 99 17.74 -0.45 18.38
N ASP A 100 16.71 -1.24 18.68
CA ASP A 100 15.83 -1.06 19.85
C ASP A 100 15.06 0.28 19.83
N GLU A 101 14.90 0.90 18.66
CA GLU A 101 14.10 2.11 18.45
C GLU A 101 12.61 1.74 18.25
N PHE A 102 12.01 1.15 19.29
CA PHE A 102 10.66 0.57 19.16
C PHE A 102 9.58 1.61 18.88
N GLU A 103 9.68 2.84 19.37
CA GLU A 103 8.70 3.90 19.11
C GLU A 103 8.65 4.26 17.62
N ASN A 104 9.82 4.42 17.01
CA ASN A 104 9.93 4.66 15.55
C ASN A 104 9.44 3.44 14.76
N ALA A 105 9.78 2.23 15.18
CA ALA A 105 9.35 1.00 14.52
C ALA A 105 7.81 0.85 14.52
N VAL A 106 7.14 1.12 15.65
CA VAL A 106 5.68 1.05 15.77
C VAL A 106 5.01 2.07 14.86
N THR A 107 5.47 3.32 14.84
CA THR A 107 4.89 4.35 13.98
C THR A 107 5.04 4.02 12.49
N LEU A 108 6.19 3.50 12.08
CA LEU A 108 6.43 3.04 10.70
C LEU A 108 5.55 1.84 10.34
N LEU A 109 5.34 0.89 11.27
CA LEU A 109 4.45 -0.25 11.07
C LEU A 109 2.99 0.18 10.89
N GLU A 110 2.49 1.08 11.74
CA GLU A 110 1.13 1.61 11.63
C GLU A 110 0.91 2.31 10.27
N ASP A 111 1.87 3.12 9.83
CA ASP A 111 1.82 3.78 8.53
C ASP A 111 1.86 2.79 7.37
N LEU A 112 2.68 1.72 7.46
CA LEU A 112 2.75 0.67 6.45
C LEU A 112 1.44 -0.11 6.36
N TYR A 113 0.83 -0.50 7.49
CA TYR A 113 -0.46 -1.19 7.49
C TYR A 113 -1.55 -0.29 6.92
N ARG A 114 -1.56 1.00 7.25
CA ARG A 114 -2.53 1.96 6.68
C ARG A 114 -2.43 2.03 5.16
N VAL A 115 -1.21 2.05 4.60
CA VAL A 115 -1.00 2.08 3.15
C VAL A 115 -1.34 0.74 2.50
N LEU A 116 -1.04 -0.39 3.15
CA LEU A 116 -1.36 -1.74 2.65
C LEU A 116 -2.88 -2.02 2.66
N ASP A 117 -3.61 -1.45 3.62
CA ASP A 117 -5.05 -1.62 3.75
C ASP A 117 -5.85 -0.56 2.94
N ASP A 118 -5.15 0.40 2.30
CA ASP A 118 -5.80 1.39 1.45
C ASP A 118 -6.34 0.73 0.17
N ALA A 119 -7.66 0.59 0.11
CA ALA A 119 -8.36 -0.02 -1.02
C ALA A 119 -8.27 0.79 -2.33
N SER A 120 -7.83 2.06 -2.27
CA SER A 120 -7.67 2.91 -3.46
C SER A 120 -6.49 2.46 -4.33
N LEU A 121 -5.54 1.74 -3.75
CA LEU A 121 -4.33 1.28 -4.43
C LEU A 121 -4.43 -0.22 -4.73
N PRO A 122 -4.17 -0.69 -5.96
CA PRO A 122 -4.23 -2.10 -6.32
C PRO A 122 -3.02 -2.90 -5.79
N LEU A 123 -2.43 -2.49 -4.66
CA LEU A 123 -1.22 -3.08 -4.09
C LEU A 123 -1.40 -4.55 -3.70
N HIS A 124 -2.61 -4.94 -3.26
CA HIS A 124 -2.94 -6.32 -2.87
C HIS A 124 -2.88 -7.33 -4.05
N GLN A 125 -2.93 -6.83 -5.31
CA GLN A 125 -2.84 -7.66 -6.51
C GLN A 125 -1.40 -7.93 -6.95
N LEU A 126 -0.43 -7.20 -6.39
CA LEU A 126 0.97 -7.34 -6.77
C LEU A 126 1.60 -8.54 -6.08
N GLU A 127 2.10 -9.48 -6.87
CA GLU A 127 2.80 -10.69 -6.40
C GLU A 127 3.99 -10.36 -5.49
N CYS A 128 4.73 -9.30 -5.80
CA CYS A 128 5.90 -8.87 -5.02
C CYS A 128 5.54 -8.40 -3.60
N LEU A 129 4.29 -7.99 -3.35
CA LEU A 129 3.85 -7.48 -2.05
C LEU A 129 3.18 -8.56 -1.18
N LYS A 130 2.82 -9.72 -1.73
CA LYS A 130 2.16 -10.80 -0.98
C LYS A 130 2.97 -11.29 0.23
N GLY A 131 4.30 -11.21 0.15
CA GLY A 131 5.20 -11.63 1.23
C GLY A 131 5.52 -10.55 2.26
N ILE A 132 5.11 -9.30 2.07
CA ILE A 132 5.46 -8.19 2.97
C ILE A 132 4.68 -8.28 4.28
N ARG A 133 3.38 -8.54 4.24
CA ARG A 133 2.54 -8.63 5.45
C ARG A 133 3.08 -9.64 6.46
N PRO A 134 3.35 -10.91 6.12
CA PRO A 134 3.92 -11.86 7.07
C PRO A 134 5.32 -11.48 7.55
N GLN A 135 6.11 -10.76 6.76
CA GLN A 135 7.40 -10.24 7.21
C GLN A 135 7.22 -9.13 8.27
N LEU A 136 6.29 -8.20 8.07
CA LEU A 136 5.98 -7.17 9.06
C LEU A 136 5.40 -7.76 10.34
N GLU A 137 4.53 -8.76 10.25
CA GLU A 137 4.00 -9.50 11.39
C GLU A 137 5.12 -10.21 12.17
N ALA A 138 6.12 -10.77 11.48
CA ALA A 138 7.28 -11.39 12.13
C ALA A 138 8.16 -10.36 12.85
N GLU A 139 8.40 -9.18 12.27
CA GLU A 139 9.15 -8.11 12.95
C GLU A 139 8.36 -7.52 14.12
N GLN A 140 7.05 -7.37 13.98
CA GLN A 140 6.15 -6.98 15.08
C GLN A 140 6.18 -8.00 16.23
N GLY A 141 6.21 -9.29 15.91
CA GLY A 141 6.35 -10.37 16.91
C GLY A 141 7.66 -10.24 17.69
N LYS A 142 8.79 -10.09 17.00
CA LYS A 142 10.11 -9.92 17.65
C LYS A 142 10.13 -8.71 18.59
N MET A 143 9.60 -7.58 18.10
CA MET A 143 9.50 -6.35 18.90
C MET A 143 8.63 -6.57 20.14
N SER A 144 7.50 -7.26 19.99
CA SER A 144 6.62 -7.61 21.10
C SER A 144 7.32 -8.51 22.13
N GLU A 145 8.12 -9.49 21.69
CA GLU A 145 8.90 -10.34 22.58
C GLU A 145 9.96 -9.55 23.37
N CYS A 146 10.69 -8.63 22.70
CA CYS A 146 11.65 -7.76 23.38
C CYS A 146 10.97 -6.87 24.44
N LEU A 147 9.87 -6.20 24.05
CA LEU A 147 9.10 -5.35 24.97
C LEU A 147 8.49 -6.13 26.14
N GLN A 148 8.09 -7.39 25.94
CA GLN A 148 7.63 -8.27 27.02
C GLN A 148 8.76 -8.59 27.99
N GLY A 149 9.98 -8.81 27.49
CA GLY A 149 11.18 -8.98 28.31
C GLY A 149 11.48 -7.76 29.17
N ASP A 150 11.43 -6.58 28.56
CA ASP A 150 11.66 -5.30 29.25
C ASP A 150 10.59 -5.04 30.31
N LEU A 151 9.31 -5.25 29.99
CA LEU A 151 8.22 -5.15 30.94
C LEU A 151 8.43 -6.10 32.13
N GLY A 152 8.78 -7.36 31.86
CA GLY A 152 9.09 -8.33 32.91
C GLY A 152 10.23 -7.88 33.80
N GLY A 153 11.33 -7.34 33.24
CA GLY A 153 12.47 -6.84 33.99
C GLY A 153 12.15 -5.60 34.81
N ILE A 154 11.32 -4.68 34.31
CA ILE A 154 10.88 -3.50 35.08
C ILE A 154 9.99 -3.93 36.25
N LEU A 155 9.05 -4.84 36.02
CA LEU A 155 8.14 -5.33 37.03
C LEU A 155 8.90 -6.14 38.11
N GLU A 156 9.85 -6.98 37.73
CA GLU A 156 10.72 -7.70 38.67
C GLU A 156 11.51 -6.72 39.55
N ARG A 157 12.15 -5.73 38.94
CA ARG A 157 12.88 -4.72 39.71
C ARG A 157 11.96 -3.96 40.67
N ALA A 158 10.77 -3.61 40.25
CA ALA A 158 9.79 -2.92 41.11
C ALA A 158 9.30 -3.78 42.28
N LEU A 159 9.11 -5.07 42.05
CA LEU A 159 8.66 -6.00 43.10
C LEU A 159 9.75 -6.36 44.10
N TRP A 160 11.01 -6.49 43.64
CA TRP A 160 12.12 -6.91 44.50
C TRP A 160 12.95 -5.74 45.08
N ALA A 161 12.73 -4.49 44.64
CA ALA A 161 13.40 -3.34 45.18
C ALA A 161 13.07 -3.13 46.69
N ASP A 162 11.86 -3.51 47.10
CA ASP A 162 11.45 -3.42 48.51
C ASP A 162 12.03 -4.56 49.37
N ASP A 163 12.45 -5.70 48.80
CA ASP A 163 12.94 -6.85 49.57
C ASP A 163 14.43 -6.73 49.99
N MET A 164 15.20 -5.84 49.36
CA MET A 164 16.63 -5.65 49.72
C MET A 164 16.84 -4.83 50.96
N ASP A 165 15.86 -4.08 51.44
CA ASP A 165 15.95 -3.27 52.69
C ASP A 165 15.42 -4.03 53.91
N VAL A 166 14.83 -5.22 53.74
CA VAL A 166 14.42 -6.09 54.86
C VAL A 166 15.56 -7.01 55.24
N GLY A 167 16.70 -6.37 55.53
CA GLY A 167 17.75 -7.00 56.34
C GLY A 167 17.22 -7.33 57.72
N CYS A 168 16.91 -8.62 57.91
CA CYS A 168 16.76 -9.19 59.25
C CYS A 168 15.63 -8.61 60.12
N VAL A 169 14.40 -8.59 59.63
CA VAL A 169 13.26 -8.43 60.53
C VAL A 169 12.94 -9.80 61.13
N GLN A 170 13.14 -9.85 62.44
CA GLN A 170 12.88 -11.03 63.26
C GLN A 170 11.54 -11.67 62.94
N ALA A 171 11.50 -12.98 62.76
CA ALA A 171 10.36 -13.81 62.40
C ALA A 171 9.11 -13.66 63.30
N THR A 172 9.19 -12.91 64.37
CA THR A 172 8.09 -12.63 65.31
C THR A 172 7.21 -11.45 64.87
N SER A 173 7.67 -10.58 63.94
CA SER A 173 6.88 -9.44 63.46
C SER A 173 5.98 -9.84 62.28
N ALA A 174 6.35 -10.87 61.55
CA ALA A 174 5.61 -11.31 60.35
C ALA A 174 4.23 -11.90 60.69
N LEU A 175 4.08 -12.57 61.85
CA LEU A 175 2.80 -13.14 62.28
C LEU A 175 1.76 -12.10 62.69
N ASN A 176 2.19 -10.91 63.16
CA ASN A 176 1.26 -9.84 63.52
C ASN A 176 0.80 -8.99 62.32
N SER A 177 1.52 -9.00 61.21
CA SER A 177 1.11 -8.26 60.00
C SER A 177 0.08 -8.98 59.15
N VAL A 178 -0.06 -10.33 59.34
CA VAL A 178 -1.06 -11.14 58.61
C VAL A 178 -2.50 -10.91 59.12
N LEU A 179 -2.64 -10.37 60.34
CA LEU A 179 -3.96 -10.07 60.97
C LEU A 179 -4.42 -8.62 60.78
N SER A 180 -3.61 -7.77 60.17
CA SER A 180 -4.03 -6.40 59.82
C SER A 180 -4.74 -6.39 58.45
N PRO A 181 -5.85 -5.67 58.30
CA PRO A 181 -6.50 -5.54 57.02
C PRO A 181 -5.50 -5.01 55.99
N PRO A 182 -5.49 -5.54 54.74
CA PRO A 182 -4.52 -5.11 53.74
C PRO A 182 -4.64 -3.60 53.55
N GLN A 183 -3.63 -2.88 53.96
CA GLN A 183 -3.52 -1.47 53.58
C GLN A 183 -3.41 -1.39 52.05
N PRO A 184 -4.09 -0.47 51.37
CA PRO A 184 -3.91 -0.30 49.95
C PRO A 184 -2.44 -0.01 49.68
N MET A 185 -1.73 -1.00 49.14
CA MET A 185 -0.36 -0.82 48.67
C MET A 185 -0.38 0.31 47.61
N ASN A 186 0.14 1.45 48.00
CA ASN A 186 0.40 2.53 47.04
C ASN A 186 1.65 2.13 46.26
N ILE A 187 1.49 1.18 45.33
CA ILE A 187 2.55 0.76 44.42
C ILE A 187 2.74 1.96 43.47
N ALA A 188 3.76 2.76 43.73
CA ALA A 188 4.21 3.78 42.80
C ALA A 188 4.74 3.02 41.56
N LEU A 189 3.93 2.95 40.50
CA LEU A 189 4.34 2.34 39.25
C LEU A 189 5.59 3.07 38.74
N PRO A 190 6.66 2.35 38.35
CA PRO A 190 7.86 2.96 37.79
C PRO A 190 7.50 3.82 36.60
N ALA A 191 8.07 5.02 36.50
CA ALA A 191 7.83 5.92 35.37
C ALA A 191 8.22 5.29 34.00
N GLU A 192 9.15 4.35 34.02
CA GLU A 192 9.62 3.59 32.88
C GLU A 192 8.56 2.60 32.30
N LEU A 193 7.57 2.25 33.12
CA LEU A 193 6.54 1.25 32.71
C LEU A 193 5.54 1.82 31.70
N LEU A 194 5.19 3.10 31.82
CA LEU A 194 4.20 3.75 30.95
C LEU A 194 4.58 3.71 29.45
N PRO A 195 5.81 4.07 29.04
CA PRO A 195 6.19 4.03 27.64
C PRO A 195 6.17 2.59 27.09
N VAL A 196 6.70 1.61 27.82
CA VAL A 196 6.70 0.20 27.40
C VAL A 196 5.28 -0.35 27.29
N TRP A 197 4.41 0.00 28.22
CA TRP A 197 3.00 -0.37 28.20
C TRP A 197 2.28 0.19 26.98
N SER A 198 2.46 1.48 26.68
CA SER A 198 1.84 2.11 25.51
C SER A 198 2.32 1.50 24.18
N LEU A 199 3.57 1.13 24.07
CA LEU A 199 4.13 0.46 22.90
C LEU A 199 3.55 -0.96 22.74
N LEU A 200 3.44 -1.73 23.83
CA LEU A 200 2.83 -3.05 23.79
C LEU A 200 1.35 -3.02 23.40
N GLU A 201 0.62 -2.00 23.86
CA GLU A 201 -0.78 -1.79 23.47
C GLU A 201 -0.89 -1.52 21.96
N ARG A 202 -0.08 -0.61 21.42
CA ARG A 202 -0.05 -0.26 20.00
C ARG A 202 0.38 -1.43 19.12
N CYS A 203 1.30 -2.28 19.61
CA CYS A 203 1.71 -3.49 18.91
C CYS A 203 0.71 -4.65 19.02
N GLY A 204 -0.33 -4.52 19.86
CA GLY A 204 -1.26 -5.62 20.14
C GLY A 204 -0.65 -6.76 20.98
N GLY A 205 0.56 -6.59 21.50
CA GLY A 205 1.28 -7.58 22.30
C GLY A 205 0.87 -7.62 23.78
N LEU A 206 0.07 -6.66 24.25
CA LEU A 206 -0.29 -6.52 25.65
C LEU A 206 -0.97 -7.77 26.27
N PRO A 207 -1.93 -8.46 25.60
CA PRO A 207 -2.55 -9.64 26.17
C PRO A 207 -1.56 -10.79 26.40
N ALA A 208 -0.63 -10.99 25.45
CA ALA A 208 0.40 -12.01 25.57
C ALA A 208 1.42 -11.66 26.68
N ALA A 209 1.78 -10.39 26.82
CA ALA A 209 2.64 -9.90 27.88
C ALA A 209 2.03 -10.14 29.25
N LEU A 210 0.76 -9.83 29.44
CA LEU A 210 0.05 -10.06 30.71
C LEU A 210 -0.05 -11.55 31.03
N GLN A 211 -0.33 -12.39 30.03
CA GLN A 211 -0.38 -13.84 30.23
C GLN A 211 0.99 -14.42 30.61
N SER A 212 2.04 -14.00 29.95
CA SER A 212 3.42 -14.39 30.28
C SER A 212 3.80 -13.96 31.71
N TYR A 213 3.40 -12.76 32.10
CA TYR A 213 3.65 -12.23 33.42
C TYR A 213 2.87 -12.99 34.52
N THR A 214 1.59 -13.31 34.31
CA THR A 214 0.81 -14.12 35.25
C THR A 214 1.41 -15.51 35.45
N GLN A 215 1.81 -16.17 34.37
CA GLN A 215 2.49 -17.48 34.44
C GLN A 215 3.80 -17.38 35.26
N ARG A 216 4.56 -16.31 35.08
CA ARG A 216 5.82 -16.11 35.78
C ARG A 216 5.62 -15.86 37.26
N ILE A 217 4.57 -15.13 37.66
CA ILE A 217 4.17 -14.98 39.06
C ILE A 217 3.77 -16.31 39.67
N ASP A 218 2.95 -17.07 38.98
CA ASP A 218 2.52 -18.41 39.43
C ASP A 218 3.72 -19.35 39.66
N ASP A 219 4.69 -19.34 38.73
CA ASP A 219 5.92 -20.12 38.87
C ASP A 219 6.78 -19.68 40.05
N LEU A 220 6.84 -18.36 40.33
CA LEU A 220 7.55 -17.84 41.46
C LEU A 220 6.87 -18.20 42.78
N LEU A 221 5.54 -18.10 42.85
CA LEU A 221 4.75 -18.51 44.00
C LEU A 221 4.93 -19.99 44.30
N ILE A 222 4.83 -20.85 43.28
CA ILE A 222 5.02 -22.30 43.42
C ILE A 222 6.43 -22.62 43.92
N ARG A 223 7.46 -21.97 43.37
CA ARG A 223 8.85 -22.16 43.86
C ARG A 223 9.04 -21.66 45.29
N GLY A 224 8.43 -20.52 45.62
CA GLY A 224 8.47 -19.98 46.99
C GLY A 224 7.80 -20.93 47.97
N VAL A 225 6.59 -21.39 47.68
CA VAL A 225 5.86 -22.35 48.51
C VAL A 225 6.62 -23.67 48.62
N ARG A 226 7.20 -24.20 47.52
CA ARG A 226 8.01 -25.41 47.54
C ARG A 226 9.21 -25.30 48.48
N ARG A 227 9.93 -24.17 48.46
CA ARG A 227 11.06 -23.89 49.37
C ARG A 227 10.65 -23.78 50.83
N LEU A 228 9.41 -23.37 51.11
CA LEU A 228 8.86 -23.32 52.46
C LEU A 228 8.42 -24.71 52.98
N ILE A 229 7.99 -25.57 52.04
CA ILE A 229 7.51 -26.93 52.38
C ILE A 229 8.64 -27.96 52.36
N GLU A 230 9.74 -27.72 51.62
CA GLU A 230 10.92 -28.61 51.73
C GLU A 230 11.40 -28.58 53.16
N PRO A 231 11.33 -29.70 53.90
CA PRO A 231 11.71 -29.70 55.28
C PRO A 231 13.18 -29.32 55.36
N HIS A 232 13.46 -28.24 56.07
CA HIS A 232 14.78 -28.09 56.60
C HIS A 232 15.12 -29.40 57.31
N ASP A 233 16.10 -30.14 56.78
CA ASP A 233 16.72 -31.22 57.51
C ASP A 233 17.12 -30.65 58.85
N PHE A 234 16.23 -30.83 59.84
CA PHE A 234 16.60 -30.70 61.24
C PHE A 234 17.67 -31.71 61.48
N ALA A 235 18.92 -31.34 61.26
CA ALA A 235 20.03 -32.06 61.84
C ALA A 235 19.77 -32.08 63.33
N VAL A 236 19.12 -33.14 63.79
CA VAL A 236 19.03 -33.49 65.20
C VAL A 236 20.47 -33.62 65.67
N CYS A 237 20.97 -32.58 66.31
CA CYS A 237 22.18 -32.67 67.11
C CYS A 237 21.89 -33.71 68.20
N ALA A 238 22.15 -34.95 67.90
CA ALA A 238 22.25 -35.99 68.90
C ALA A 238 23.40 -35.57 69.82
N ALA A 239 23.07 -35.16 71.04
CA ALA A 239 24.02 -34.93 72.11
C ALA A 239 24.79 -36.23 72.37
N PRO A 240 26.14 -36.19 72.45
CA PRO A 240 26.88 -37.42 72.81
C PRO A 240 26.56 -37.78 74.27
N GLY A 241 25.98 -38.99 74.41
CA GLY A 241 25.70 -39.60 75.70
C GLY A 241 26.93 -39.67 76.56
N SER A 242 26.78 -39.17 77.76
CA SER A 242 27.71 -39.40 78.84
C SER A 242 27.66 -40.87 79.25
N GLU A 243 28.68 -41.65 78.97
CA GLU A 243 28.98 -42.93 79.67
C GLU A 243 29.80 -42.63 80.89
N THR A 244 29.29 -43.10 82.00
CA THR A 244 30.05 -43.51 83.15
C THR A 244 29.59 -44.92 83.52
#